data_3bd24f0887dba7ef996dba791bd9ac3e
#
_entry.id   3bd24f0887dba7ef996dba791bd9ac3e
#
_cell.length_a   1.000
_cell.length_b   1.000
_cell.length_c   1.000
_cell.angle_alpha   90.00
_cell.angle_beta   90.00
_cell.angle_gamma   90.00
#
_symmetry.space_group_name_H-M   'P 1'
#
loop_
_entity.id
_entity.type
_entity.pdbx_description
1 polymer ?
#
loop_
_entity_poly.entity_id
_entity_poly.type
_entity_poly.pdbx_seq_one_letter_code
_entity_poly.pdbx_strand_id
1 'polypeptide(L)'
;LHDALPILTSRLCYMLLDYAKKSHIDSGMIFVTRSGKALDRSNIWRNMKKLCEGADVLWDKVFPHNFRHLFARLYYEQEKNLVRLADILGHSNINTTRIYTMESGRNHMRQLEKLEVLFDFYNKFSLLL
;
A
#
# COMPACT_ATOMS: atom_id res chain seq x y z
N LEU A 1 15.95 11.51 -16.31
CA LEU A 1 15.70 10.25 -15.59
C LEU A 1 15.82 10.54 -14.11
N HIS A 2 14.71 10.83 -13.45
CA HIS A 2 14.66 10.77 -12.00
C HIS A 2 14.72 9.28 -11.65
N ASP A 3 15.91 8.79 -11.35
CA ASP A 3 16.08 7.54 -10.63
C ASP A 3 15.48 7.77 -9.22
N ALA A 4 14.19 7.53 -9.11
CA ALA A 4 13.53 7.52 -7.82
C ALA A 4 14.08 6.33 -7.05
N LEU A 5 15.09 6.59 -6.22
CA LEU A 5 15.58 5.61 -5.28
C LEU A 5 14.39 5.12 -4.43
N PRO A 6 14.26 3.81 -4.21
CA PRO A 6 13.17 3.29 -3.40
C PRO A 6 13.23 3.91 -2.00
N ILE A 7 12.11 4.49 -1.56
CA ILE A 7 12.00 5.06 -0.22
C ILE A 7 11.88 3.90 0.76
N LEU A 8 12.95 3.64 1.52
CA LEU A 8 12.99 2.62 2.56
C LEU A 8 12.92 3.27 3.93
N THR A 9 12.06 2.75 4.80
CA THR A 9 12.06 3.18 6.20
C THR A 9 13.31 2.68 6.91
N SER A 10 13.79 3.40 7.94
CA SER A 10 14.95 2.98 8.75
C SER A 10 14.77 1.58 9.32
N ARG A 11 13.57 1.23 9.74
CA ARG A 11 13.23 -0.12 10.23
C ARG A 11 13.45 -1.19 9.15
N LEU A 12 13.01 -0.93 7.91
CA LEU A 12 13.17 -1.88 6.81
C LEU A 12 14.65 -2.01 6.43
N CYS A 13 15.40 -0.90 6.39
CA CYS A 13 16.85 -0.94 6.18
C CYS A 13 17.55 -1.81 7.23
N TYR A 14 17.21 -1.62 8.51
CA TYR A 14 17.75 -2.44 9.60
C TYR A 14 17.44 -3.93 9.40
N MET A 15 16.20 -4.27 9.07
CA MET A 15 15.79 -5.67 8.85
C MET A 15 16.54 -6.31 7.66
N LEU A 16 16.75 -5.56 6.58
CA LEU A 16 17.49 -6.05 5.41
C LEU A 16 18.97 -6.28 5.73
N LEU A 17 19.60 -5.38 6.48
CA LEU A 17 20.99 -5.51 6.91
C LEU A 17 21.18 -6.68 7.88
N ASP A 18 20.27 -6.85 8.85
CA ASP A 18 20.28 -7.97 9.78
C ASP A 18 20.12 -9.31 9.05
N TYR A 19 19.20 -9.36 8.08
CA TYR A 19 19.02 -10.54 7.23
C TYR A 19 20.27 -10.85 6.41
N ALA A 20 20.88 -9.85 5.76
CA ALA A 20 22.09 -10.02 4.98
C ALA A 20 23.24 -10.56 5.84
N LYS A 21 23.43 -9.98 7.04
CA LYS A 21 24.43 -10.44 8.01
C LYS A 21 24.20 -11.89 8.46
N LYS A 22 22.97 -12.25 8.82
CA LYS A 22 22.60 -13.63 9.24
C LYS A 22 22.75 -14.64 8.10
N SER A 23 22.58 -14.19 6.86
CA SER A 23 22.73 -15.02 5.65
C SER A 23 24.14 -15.00 5.06
N HIS A 24 25.12 -14.35 5.72
CA HIS A 24 26.51 -14.21 5.25
C HIS A 24 26.61 -13.62 3.84
N ILE A 25 25.80 -12.57 3.56
CA ILE A 25 25.77 -11.87 2.29
C ILE A 25 26.49 -10.53 2.47
N ASP A 26 27.71 -10.44 1.98
CA ASP A 26 28.56 -9.24 2.11
C ASP A 26 28.39 -8.29 0.93
N SER A 27 27.96 -8.78 -0.23
CA SER A 27 27.80 -7.99 -1.45
C SER A 27 26.84 -8.64 -2.44
N GLY A 28 26.33 -7.88 -3.39
CA GLY A 28 25.48 -8.36 -4.46
C GLY A 28 23.99 -8.44 -4.08
N MET A 29 23.31 -9.50 -4.48
CA MET A 29 21.86 -9.64 -4.29
C MET A 29 21.54 -10.16 -2.90
N ILE A 30 20.65 -9.45 -2.20
CA ILE A 30 20.21 -9.82 -0.83
C ILE A 30 19.35 -11.09 -0.84
N PHE A 31 18.46 -11.24 -1.82
CA PHE A 31 17.55 -12.37 -1.89
C PHE A 31 18.00 -13.37 -2.95
N VAL A 32 18.47 -14.51 -2.49
CA VAL A 32 19.02 -15.57 -3.35
C VAL A 32 18.31 -16.91 -3.10
N THR A 33 18.36 -17.79 -4.09
CA THR A 33 17.95 -19.19 -3.97
C THR A 33 18.99 -19.99 -3.19
N ARG A 34 18.68 -21.23 -2.83
CA ARG A 34 19.67 -22.17 -2.23
C ARG A 34 20.94 -22.34 -3.09
N SER A 35 20.85 -22.17 -4.40
CA SER A 35 21.99 -22.27 -5.33
C SER A 35 22.71 -20.94 -5.55
N GLY A 36 22.42 -19.89 -4.76
CA GLY A 36 23.04 -18.57 -4.85
C GLY A 36 22.55 -17.68 -6.01
N LYS A 37 21.57 -18.14 -6.79
CA LYS A 37 20.97 -17.32 -7.86
C LYS A 37 19.95 -16.35 -7.29
N ALA A 38 19.80 -15.18 -7.91
CA ALA A 38 18.77 -14.22 -7.54
C ALA A 38 17.37 -14.86 -7.53
N LEU A 39 16.55 -14.48 -6.55
CA LEU A 39 15.13 -14.84 -6.55
C LEU A 39 14.42 -14.17 -7.72
N ASP A 40 13.71 -14.94 -8.51
CA ASP A 40 12.83 -14.44 -9.55
C ASP A 40 11.38 -14.27 -9.07
N ARG A 41 10.55 -13.67 -9.91
CA ARG A 41 9.12 -13.44 -9.60
C ARG A 41 8.37 -14.74 -9.30
N SER A 42 8.67 -15.82 -10.00
CA SER A 42 8.00 -17.11 -9.85
C SER A 42 8.33 -17.75 -8.51
N ASN A 43 9.57 -17.61 -8.05
CA ASN A 43 9.99 -18.06 -6.73
C ASN A 43 9.27 -17.30 -5.62
N ILE A 44 9.21 -15.96 -5.72
CA ILE A 44 8.51 -15.12 -4.75
C ILE A 44 7.02 -15.50 -4.73
N TRP A 45 6.39 -15.58 -5.90
CA TRP A 45 4.97 -15.93 -6.01
C TRP A 45 4.67 -17.31 -5.41
N ARG A 46 5.48 -18.31 -5.71
CA ARG A 46 5.33 -19.69 -5.16
C ARG A 46 5.46 -19.70 -3.64
N ASN A 47 6.44 -18.98 -3.09
CA ASN A 47 6.65 -18.91 -1.65
C ASN A 47 5.50 -18.18 -0.95
N MET A 48 4.97 -17.11 -1.55
CA MET A 48 3.77 -16.44 -1.04
C MET A 48 2.56 -17.37 -0.99
N LYS A 49 2.35 -18.20 -2.01
CA LYS A 49 1.26 -19.18 -2.03
C LYS A 49 1.37 -20.23 -0.92
N LYS A 50 2.59 -20.71 -0.63
CA LYS A 50 2.81 -21.63 0.48
C LYS A 50 2.46 -21.06 1.84
N LEU A 51 2.63 -19.75 2.04
CA LEU A 51 2.28 -19.09 3.29
C LEU A 51 0.75 -19.06 3.53
N CYS A 52 -0.06 -19.14 2.47
CA CYS A 52 -1.51 -19.13 2.58
C CYS A 52 -2.04 -20.39 3.29
N GLU A 53 -1.38 -21.54 3.10
CA GLU A 53 -1.79 -22.84 3.67
C GLU A 53 -1.80 -22.79 5.20
N GLY A 54 -0.86 -22.06 5.82
CA GLY A 54 -0.78 -21.91 7.27
C GLY A 54 -1.57 -20.74 7.86
N ALA A 55 -2.09 -19.85 7.02
CA ALA A 55 -2.70 -18.58 7.45
C ALA A 55 -4.22 -18.53 7.24
N ASP A 56 -4.84 -19.59 6.76
CA ASP A 56 -6.27 -19.65 6.41
C ASP A 56 -6.73 -18.47 5.50
N VAL A 57 -5.88 -18.14 4.53
CA VAL A 57 -6.14 -17.07 3.57
C VAL A 57 -6.35 -17.65 2.19
N LEU A 58 -7.36 -17.14 1.48
CA LEU A 58 -7.64 -17.55 0.11
C LEU A 58 -6.43 -17.29 -0.79
N TRP A 59 -5.83 -18.36 -1.30
CA TRP A 59 -4.60 -18.34 -2.08
C TRP A 59 -4.69 -17.51 -3.38
N ASP A 60 -5.89 -17.41 -3.98
CA ASP A 60 -6.16 -16.61 -5.18
C ASP A 60 -6.04 -15.10 -4.95
N LYS A 61 -6.21 -14.66 -3.68
CA LYS A 61 -6.09 -13.24 -3.28
C LYS A 61 -4.66 -12.84 -2.89
N VAL A 62 -3.74 -13.80 -2.71
CA VAL A 62 -2.38 -13.51 -2.24
C VAL A 62 -1.41 -13.45 -3.41
N PHE A 63 -1.11 -12.23 -3.87
CA PHE A 63 -0.12 -11.94 -4.89
C PHE A 63 0.41 -10.50 -4.74
N PRO A 64 1.61 -10.19 -5.25
CA PRO A 64 2.29 -8.91 -4.99
C PRO A 64 1.44 -7.67 -5.29
N HIS A 65 0.65 -7.72 -6.36
CA HIS A 65 -0.20 -6.59 -6.74
C HIS A 65 -1.30 -6.31 -5.71
N ASN A 66 -1.88 -7.35 -5.10
CA ASN A 66 -2.87 -7.17 -4.02
C ASN A 66 -2.27 -6.57 -2.76
N PHE A 67 -1.00 -6.86 -2.43
CA PHE A 67 -0.32 -6.17 -1.34
C PHE A 67 -0.11 -4.69 -1.64
N ARG A 68 0.20 -4.36 -2.89
CA ARG A 68 0.28 -2.97 -3.33
C ARG A 68 -1.09 -2.26 -3.21
N HIS A 69 -2.18 -2.92 -3.61
CA HIS A 69 -3.54 -2.42 -3.43
C HIS A 69 -3.88 -2.20 -1.95
N LEU A 70 -3.57 -3.18 -1.12
CA LEU A 70 -3.80 -3.09 0.33
C LEU A 70 -3.02 -1.92 0.95
N PHE A 71 -1.73 -1.80 0.63
CA PHE A 71 -0.90 -0.68 1.08
C PHE A 71 -1.49 0.66 0.65
N ALA A 72 -1.81 0.81 -0.63
CA ALA A 72 -2.34 2.05 -1.18
C ALA A 72 -3.65 2.46 -0.49
N ARG A 73 -4.54 1.49 -0.24
CA ARG A 73 -5.80 1.70 0.45
C ARG A 73 -5.61 2.13 1.89
N LEU A 74 -4.81 1.39 2.67
CA LEU A 74 -4.53 1.71 4.07
C LEU A 74 -3.84 3.07 4.22
N TYR A 75 -2.87 3.37 3.35
CA TYR A 75 -2.20 4.66 3.32
C TYR A 75 -3.19 5.80 3.05
N TYR A 76 -4.04 5.64 2.04
CA TYR A 76 -5.03 6.66 1.70
C TYR A 76 -6.11 6.83 2.79
N GLU A 77 -6.53 5.76 3.44
CA GLU A 77 -7.47 5.84 4.57
C GLU A 77 -6.91 6.71 5.71
N GLN A 78 -5.62 6.64 5.95
CA GLN A 78 -4.93 7.37 7.01
C GLN A 78 -4.56 8.81 6.61
N GLU A 79 -3.93 8.99 5.46
CA GLU A 79 -3.32 10.26 5.06
C GLU A 79 -4.23 11.13 4.16
N LYS A 80 -5.20 10.53 3.46
CA LYS A 80 -6.12 11.20 2.51
C LYS A 80 -5.41 12.03 1.43
N ASN A 81 -4.12 11.78 1.19
CA ASN A 81 -3.30 12.51 0.23
C ASN A 81 -2.98 11.65 -0.99
N LEU A 82 -3.76 11.83 -2.07
CA LEU A 82 -3.63 11.06 -3.31
C LEU A 82 -2.33 11.39 -4.07
N VAL A 83 -1.88 12.62 -4.04
CA VAL A 83 -0.66 13.05 -4.74
C VAL A 83 0.55 12.37 -4.12
N ARG A 84 0.68 12.45 -2.79
CA ARG A 84 1.77 11.77 -2.07
C ARG A 84 1.73 10.27 -2.24
N LEU A 85 0.54 9.67 -2.28
CA LEU A 85 0.40 8.24 -2.56
C LEU A 85 0.90 7.89 -3.97
N ALA A 86 0.57 8.70 -4.98
CA ALA A 86 1.06 8.51 -6.35
C ALA A 86 2.60 8.56 -6.41
N ASP A 87 3.22 9.51 -5.73
CA ASP A 87 4.68 9.63 -5.64
C ASP A 87 5.32 8.41 -4.99
N ILE A 88 4.79 7.94 -3.86
CA ILE A 88 5.28 6.73 -3.14
C ILE A 88 5.15 5.48 -4.02
N LEU A 89 4.08 5.38 -4.78
CA LEU A 89 3.85 4.27 -5.70
C LEU A 89 4.66 4.40 -7.02
N GLY A 90 5.29 5.54 -7.28
CA GLY A 90 6.02 5.81 -8.51
C GLY A 90 5.10 5.92 -9.73
N HIS A 91 3.88 6.42 -9.56
CA HIS A 91 2.94 6.62 -10.65
C HIS A 91 3.15 8.00 -11.28
N SER A 92 3.53 8.05 -12.55
CA SER A 92 3.61 9.28 -13.33
C SER A 92 2.24 9.93 -13.62
N ASN A 93 1.17 9.13 -13.56
CA ASN A 93 -0.20 9.59 -13.77
C ASN A 93 -1.04 9.31 -12.51
N ILE A 94 -1.55 10.38 -11.90
CA ILE A 94 -2.37 10.30 -10.68
C ILE A 94 -3.67 9.50 -10.88
N ASN A 95 -4.20 9.45 -12.10
CA ASN A 95 -5.39 8.66 -12.40
C ASN A 95 -5.16 7.16 -12.17
N THR A 96 -3.93 6.68 -12.31
CA THR A 96 -3.57 5.30 -11.97
C THR A 96 -3.74 5.04 -10.47
N THR A 97 -3.54 6.06 -9.64
CA THR A 97 -3.69 5.96 -8.19
C THR A 97 -5.14 6.05 -7.74
N ARG A 98 -6.01 6.73 -8.50
CA ARG A 98 -7.44 6.87 -8.17
C ARG A 98 -8.17 5.54 -8.05
N ILE A 99 -7.75 4.50 -8.76
CA ILE A 99 -8.34 3.15 -8.66
C ILE A 99 -8.29 2.59 -7.23
N TYR A 100 -7.28 3.01 -6.42
CA TYR A 100 -7.15 2.58 -5.03
C TYR A 100 -8.03 3.37 -4.06
N THR A 101 -8.55 4.51 -4.52
CA THR A 101 -9.33 5.45 -3.71
C THR A 101 -10.78 5.54 -4.12
N MET A 102 -11.20 4.74 -5.10
CA MET A 102 -12.59 4.67 -5.52
C MET A 102 -13.44 4.15 -4.36
N GLU A 103 -14.03 5.10 -3.65
CA GLU A 103 -14.97 4.82 -2.59
C GLU A 103 -16.28 4.30 -3.20
N SER A 104 -16.95 3.39 -2.51
CA SER A 104 -18.29 2.97 -2.92
C SER A 104 -19.24 4.17 -2.82
N GLY A 105 -20.26 4.23 -3.66
CA GLY A 105 -21.27 5.29 -3.62
C GLY A 105 -21.90 5.50 -2.23
N ARG A 106 -21.92 4.46 -1.37
CA ARG A 106 -22.33 4.55 0.04
C ARG A 106 -21.46 5.50 0.87
N ASN A 107 -20.13 5.50 0.64
CA ASN A 107 -19.25 6.40 1.38
C ASN A 107 -19.46 7.85 0.96
N HIS A 108 -19.67 8.10 -0.34
CA HIS A 108 -20.03 9.44 -0.83
C HIS A 108 -21.35 9.90 -0.25
N MET A 109 -22.38 9.04 -0.23
CA MET A 109 -23.66 9.35 0.37
C MET A 109 -23.53 9.74 1.85
N ARG A 110 -22.80 8.93 2.63
CA ARG A 110 -22.54 9.22 4.05
C ARG A 110 -21.78 10.54 4.28
N GLN A 111 -20.91 10.92 3.36
CA GLN A 111 -20.21 12.20 3.44
C GLN A 111 -21.16 13.37 3.12
N LEU A 112 -22.04 13.23 2.14
CA LEU A 112 -23.05 14.23 1.79
C LEU A 112 -24.06 14.41 2.93
N GLU A 113 -24.53 13.33 3.54
CA GLU A 113 -25.42 13.37 4.71
C GLU A 113 -24.81 14.16 5.89
N LYS A 114 -23.50 14.04 6.11
CA LYS A 114 -22.81 14.85 7.12
C LYS A 114 -22.79 16.35 6.79
N LEU A 115 -22.74 16.71 5.51
CA LEU A 115 -22.82 18.10 5.08
C LEU A 115 -24.22 18.66 5.24
N GLU A 116 -25.26 17.89 4.97
CA GLU A 116 -26.66 18.30 5.19
C GLU A 116 -26.94 18.64 6.66
N VAL A 117 -26.42 17.84 7.59
CA VAL A 117 -26.50 18.12 9.03
C VAL A 117 -25.86 19.48 9.40
N LEU A 118 -24.76 19.85 8.72
CA LEU A 118 -24.15 21.18 8.92
C LEU A 118 -25.03 22.31 8.37
N PHE A 119 -25.72 22.11 7.26
CA PHE A 119 -26.67 23.08 6.71
C PHE A 119 -27.88 23.30 7.64
N ASP A 120 -28.40 22.23 8.19
CA ASP A 120 -29.52 22.32 9.16
C ASP A 120 -29.10 23.05 10.44
N PHE A 121 -27.90 22.83 10.90
CA PHE A 121 -27.31 23.53 12.04
C PHE A 121 -27.15 25.03 11.75
N TYR A 122 -26.64 25.39 10.57
CA TYR A 122 -26.47 26.78 10.14
C TYR A 122 -27.85 27.50 10.03
N ASN A 123 -28.85 26.90 9.42
CA ASN A 123 -30.19 27.44 9.29
C ASN A 123 -30.88 27.66 10.65
N LYS A 124 -30.66 26.75 11.59
CA LYS A 124 -31.22 26.85 12.95
C LYS A 124 -30.58 27.98 13.77
N PHE A 125 -29.29 28.25 13.54
CA PHE A 125 -28.56 29.35 14.17
C PHE A 125 -28.89 30.72 13.55
N SER A 126 -29.08 30.78 12.24
CA SER A 126 -29.46 31.99 11.49
C SER A 126 -30.85 32.53 11.83
N LEU A 127 -31.72 31.69 12.38
CA LEU A 127 -33.05 32.08 12.85
C LEU A 127 -33.05 32.62 14.30
N LEU A 128 -31.90 32.54 15.00
CA LEU A 128 -31.73 32.99 16.38
C LEU A 128 -30.97 34.34 16.50
N LEU A 129 -30.49 34.87 15.36
CA LEU A 129 -29.84 36.18 15.22
C LEU A 129 -30.75 37.14 14.48
#